data_a9db756da1d6b448bc4e212d82be3ecf
#
_entry.id   a9db756da1d6b448bc4e212d82be3ecf
#
_cell.length_a   1.000
_cell.length_b   1.000
_cell.length_c   1.000
_cell.angle_alpha   90.00
_cell.angle_beta   90.00
_cell.angle_gamma   90.00
#
_symmetry.space_group_name_H-M   'P 1'
#
loop_
_entity.id
_entity.type
_entity.pdbx_description
1 polymer ?
#
loop_
_entity_poly.entity_id
_entity_poly.type
_entity_poly.pdbx_seq_one_letter_code
_entity_poly.pdbx_strand_id
1 'polypeptide(L)'
;WRASGLSALLVSLLTSPVTAVMVLVMGRDGKLSPSQAQQTFARIYTDGIGQGIGAGSMRLFGETPEPSEDIQVPAAPSARAPRPDILAAIEATGLRYAGHRGLRAADITVTDWLNLYRANIEIESGYDPRAISPAGAIGLGQLMPETAALLAVDPKDWRQNLDGSARYLAMMLAEFGDARLALAAYNAGPDAVRRHGGIPPYPETRTHVQRVLGVFNRLEGKTS
;
A
#
# COMPACT_ATOMS: atom_id res chain seq x y z
N TRP A 1 9.32 -20.31 -69.50
CA TRP A 1 8.37 -21.03 -68.65
C TRP A 1 9.02 -21.37 -67.31
N ARG A 2 8.88 -20.51 -66.33
CA ARG A 2 8.96 -20.92 -64.91
C ARG A 2 8.30 -19.85 -64.10
N ALA A 3 7.21 -20.22 -63.44
CA ALA A 3 6.50 -19.38 -62.48
C ALA A 3 7.34 -19.25 -61.23
N SER A 4 7.57 -18.01 -60.80
CA SER A 4 8.21 -17.70 -59.51
C SER A 4 7.12 -17.50 -58.48
N GLY A 5 7.01 -18.45 -57.53
CA GLY A 5 6.14 -18.36 -56.39
C GLY A 5 6.72 -17.41 -55.35
N LEU A 6 5.99 -16.39 -55.01
CA LEU A 6 6.26 -15.49 -53.87
C LEU A 6 5.74 -16.14 -52.60
N SER A 7 6.65 -16.65 -51.77
CA SER A 7 6.30 -17.09 -50.40
C SER A 7 6.17 -15.90 -49.48
N ALA A 8 4.95 -15.57 -49.12
CA ALA A 8 4.68 -14.63 -48.04
C ALA A 8 4.94 -15.27 -46.69
N LEU A 9 5.95 -14.78 -45.97
CA LEU A 9 6.24 -15.16 -44.59
C LEU A 9 5.27 -14.46 -43.66
N LEU A 10 4.29 -15.21 -43.15
CA LEU A 10 3.35 -14.71 -42.12
C LEU A 10 4.07 -14.75 -40.76
N VAL A 11 4.50 -13.59 -40.29
CA VAL A 11 5.00 -13.46 -38.90
C VAL A 11 3.78 -13.37 -37.97
N SER A 12 3.42 -14.49 -37.34
CA SER A 12 2.44 -14.51 -36.26
C SER A 12 3.06 -13.92 -35.01
N LEU A 13 2.66 -12.71 -34.67
CA LEU A 13 2.85 -12.14 -33.34
C LEU A 13 1.96 -12.91 -32.35
N LEU A 14 2.55 -13.84 -31.63
CA LEU A 14 1.93 -14.49 -30.47
C LEU A 14 1.88 -13.47 -29.33
N THR A 15 0.78 -12.73 -29.24
CA THR A 15 0.40 -12.03 -28.01
C THR A 15 -0.08 -13.08 -27.02
N SER A 16 0.79 -13.45 -26.07
CA SER A 16 0.39 -14.30 -24.95
C SER A 16 -0.64 -13.55 -24.09
N PRO A 17 -1.84 -14.08 -23.87
CA PRO A 17 -2.76 -13.49 -22.92
C PRO A 17 -2.14 -13.61 -21.52
N VAL A 18 -2.04 -12.51 -20.80
CA VAL A 18 -1.75 -12.51 -19.37
C VAL A 18 -2.89 -13.27 -18.72
N THR A 19 -2.62 -14.51 -18.33
CA THR A 19 -3.57 -15.36 -17.62
C THR A 19 -3.70 -14.79 -16.21
N ALA A 20 -4.81 -14.11 -15.93
CA ALA A 20 -5.16 -13.75 -14.56
C ALA A 20 -5.27 -15.05 -13.75
N VAL A 21 -4.41 -15.24 -12.76
CA VAL A 21 -4.49 -16.37 -11.85
C VAL A 21 -5.72 -16.16 -10.98
N MET A 22 -6.81 -16.82 -11.36
CA MET A 22 -8.03 -16.85 -10.58
C MET A 22 -7.85 -17.84 -9.43
N VAL A 23 -7.89 -17.37 -8.19
CA VAL A 23 -7.94 -18.26 -7.02
C VAL A 23 -9.39 -18.75 -6.88
N LEU A 24 -9.59 -20.02 -7.15
CA LEU A 24 -10.88 -20.69 -6.99
C LEU A 24 -10.89 -21.41 -5.64
N VAL A 25 -11.96 -21.25 -4.90
CA VAL A 25 -12.21 -21.95 -3.63
C VAL A 25 -13.27 -23.01 -3.86
N MET A 26 -13.03 -24.23 -3.39
CA MET A 26 -13.99 -25.33 -3.46
C MET A 26 -14.96 -25.19 -2.29
N GLY A 27 -16.23 -24.99 -2.60
CA GLY A 27 -17.33 -25.01 -1.63
C GLY A 27 -17.55 -26.41 -1.04
N ARG A 28 -18.30 -26.49 0.07
CA ARG A 28 -18.69 -27.78 0.69
C ARG A 28 -19.55 -28.66 -0.21
N ASP A 29 -20.08 -28.08 -1.28
CA ASP A 29 -20.86 -28.74 -2.33
C ASP A 29 -19.98 -29.25 -3.49
N GLY A 30 -18.66 -29.15 -3.37
CA GLY A 30 -17.69 -29.58 -4.39
C GLY A 30 -17.58 -28.67 -5.62
N LYS A 31 -18.27 -27.52 -5.63
CA LYS A 31 -18.18 -26.54 -6.72
C LYS A 31 -17.07 -25.55 -6.50
N LEU A 32 -16.33 -25.25 -7.58
CA LEU A 32 -15.32 -24.20 -7.59
C LEU A 32 -15.97 -22.84 -7.87
N SER A 33 -15.76 -21.90 -6.97
CA SER A 33 -16.20 -20.50 -7.11
C SER A 33 -15.02 -19.55 -6.90
N PRO A 34 -15.02 -18.36 -7.52
CA PRO A 34 -14.02 -17.33 -7.24
C PRO A 34 -14.01 -17.02 -5.74
N SER A 35 -12.81 -16.91 -5.14
CA SER A 35 -12.71 -16.64 -3.70
C SER A 35 -13.42 -15.32 -3.37
N GLN A 36 -14.29 -15.34 -2.35
CA GLN A 36 -14.96 -14.12 -1.86
C GLN A 36 -13.94 -13.05 -1.41
N ALA A 37 -12.74 -13.45 -0.99
CA ALA A 37 -11.67 -12.54 -0.64
C ALA A 37 -11.30 -11.61 -1.81
N GLN A 38 -11.31 -12.09 -3.04
CA GLN A 38 -11.02 -11.27 -4.23
C GLN A 38 -12.15 -10.29 -4.54
N GLN A 39 -13.42 -10.70 -4.30
CA GLN A 39 -14.59 -9.84 -4.50
C GLN A 39 -14.72 -8.82 -3.35
N THR A 40 -14.41 -9.21 -2.12
CA THR A 40 -14.45 -8.35 -0.94
C THR A 40 -13.32 -7.32 -0.98
N PHE A 41 -12.11 -7.72 -1.39
CA PHE A 41 -10.98 -6.81 -1.59
C PHE A 41 -11.32 -5.71 -2.62
N ALA A 42 -11.86 -6.10 -3.78
CA ALA A 42 -12.32 -5.15 -4.79
C ALA A 42 -13.44 -4.23 -4.27
N ARG A 43 -14.34 -4.74 -3.42
CA ARG A 43 -15.50 -4.01 -2.92
C ARG A 43 -15.16 -3.06 -1.79
N ILE A 44 -14.32 -3.46 -0.83
CA ILE A 44 -13.88 -2.61 0.29
C ILE A 44 -13.04 -1.43 -0.22
N TYR A 45 -12.23 -1.64 -1.26
CA TYR A 45 -11.42 -0.59 -1.86
C TYR A 45 -12.11 0.17 -3.01
N THR A 46 -13.26 -0.31 -3.52
CA THR A 46 -14.05 0.40 -4.54
C THR A 46 -14.97 1.45 -3.92
N ASP A 47 -15.47 1.21 -2.71
CA ASP A 47 -16.44 2.10 -2.04
C ASP A 47 -15.79 3.15 -1.14
N GLY A 48 -14.45 3.31 -1.16
CA GLY A 48 -13.73 4.34 -0.40
C GLY A 48 -14.14 4.34 1.08
N ILE A 49 -13.24 4.05 1.98
CA ILE A 49 -13.47 4.22 3.43
C ILE A 49 -13.86 5.69 3.68
N GLY A 50 -15.16 5.97 3.80
CA GLY A 50 -15.63 7.35 4.04
C GLY A 50 -17.02 7.66 3.48
N GLN A 51 -18.02 6.79 3.67
CA GLN A 51 -19.42 7.22 3.60
C GLN A 51 -20.06 7.16 4.99
N GLY A 52 -19.89 8.24 5.70
CA GLY A 52 -20.72 8.62 6.84
C GLY A 52 -20.96 10.12 6.80
N ILE A 53 -22.23 10.47 6.56
CA ILE A 53 -22.91 11.74 6.84
C ILE A 53 -22.98 12.75 5.69
N GLY A 54 -24.21 12.89 5.15
CA GLY A 54 -24.86 14.15 4.83
C GLY A 54 -24.72 14.68 3.41
N ALA A 55 -25.72 14.38 2.59
CA ALA A 55 -26.04 15.15 1.39
C ALA A 55 -26.28 16.64 1.73
N GLY A 56 -25.47 17.52 1.16
CA GLY A 56 -25.62 18.98 1.24
C GLY A 56 -25.09 19.66 -0.01
N SER A 57 -26.00 19.92 -0.95
CA SER A 57 -25.98 20.91 -2.03
C SER A 57 -24.64 21.39 -2.60
N MET A 58 -24.42 20.98 -3.82
CA MET A 58 -23.61 21.60 -4.87
C MET A 58 -23.87 23.11 -4.98
N ARG A 59 -22.85 23.93 -4.81
CA ARG A 59 -22.83 25.31 -5.33
C ARG A 59 -21.65 25.48 -6.27
N LEU A 60 -21.99 25.77 -7.52
CA LEU A 60 -21.09 26.19 -8.58
C LEU A 60 -20.80 27.69 -8.46
N PHE A 61 -19.54 28.07 -8.66
CA PHE A 61 -19.00 29.39 -8.95
C PHE A 61 -18.94 30.44 -7.83
N GLY A 62 -17.75 30.97 -7.64
CA GLY A 62 -17.51 32.31 -7.13
C GLY A 62 -16.38 32.41 -6.13
N GLU A 63 -15.32 33.14 -6.54
CA GLU A 63 -14.36 33.86 -5.72
C GLU A 63 -13.24 33.07 -5.04
N THR A 64 -12.01 33.41 -5.43
CA THR A 64 -10.77 33.17 -4.73
C THR A 64 -10.88 33.60 -3.28
N PRO A 65 -10.68 32.73 -2.29
CA PRO A 65 -10.45 33.18 -0.93
C PRO A 65 -8.98 33.60 -0.78
N GLU A 66 -8.79 34.78 -0.25
CA GLU A 66 -7.59 35.30 0.39
C GLU A 66 -7.04 34.27 1.41
N PRO A 67 -5.73 34.27 1.71
CA PRO A 67 -5.13 33.37 2.68
C PRO A 67 -5.53 33.80 4.08
N SER A 68 -6.50 33.13 4.65
CA SER A 68 -6.91 33.32 6.04
C SER A 68 -6.92 31.99 6.79
N GLU A 69 -6.22 32.06 7.91
CA GLU A 69 -6.31 31.25 9.11
C GLU A 69 -5.57 29.92 9.15
N ASP A 70 -4.59 29.93 10.05
CA ASP A 70 -3.90 28.78 10.62
C ASP A 70 -4.86 27.62 10.89
N ILE A 71 -4.92 26.69 9.95
CA ILE A 71 -5.44 25.35 10.25
C ILE A 71 -4.42 24.75 11.20
N GLN A 72 -4.69 24.89 12.50
CA GLN A 72 -4.01 24.10 13.51
C GLN A 72 -4.25 22.63 13.18
N VAL A 73 -3.29 22.03 12.51
CA VAL A 73 -3.20 20.57 12.37
C VAL A 73 -3.15 20.04 13.80
N PRO A 74 -4.11 19.21 14.25
CA PRO A 74 -4.07 18.65 15.58
C PRO A 74 -2.71 18.00 15.78
N ALA A 75 -1.97 18.41 16.82
CA ALA A 75 -0.71 17.81 17.17
C ALA A 75 -0.92 16.29 17.21
N ALA A 76 -0.13 15.55 16.46
CA ALA A 76 -0.13 14.10 16.53
C ALA A 76 -0.03 13.69 18.00
N PRO A 77 -0.81 12.71 18.46
CA PRO A 77 -0.74 12.28 19.87
C PRO A 77 0.73 12.05 20.19
N SER A 78 1.17 12.63 21.32
CA SER A 78 2.56 12.58 21.81
C SER A 78 3.06 11.15 21.69
N ALA A 79 3.90 10.88 20.71
CA ALA A 79 4.36 9.55 20.41
C ALA A 79 5.14 9.05 21.63
N ARG A 80 4.59 8.08 22.34
CA ARG A 80 5.32 7.37 23.39
C ARG A 80 6.61 6.86 22.77
N ALA A 81 7.74 7.08 23.43
CA ALA A 81 9.02 6.58 22.92
C ALA A 81 8.88 5.08 22.60
N PRO A 82 9.25 4.65 21.40
CA PRO A 82 9.07 3.27 20.99
C PRO A 82 9.89 2.34 21.89
N ARG A 83 9.33 1.19 22.21
CA ARG A 83 10.04 0.19 23.01
C ARG A 83 11.28 -0.30 22.27
N PRO A 84 12.44 -0.47 22.95
CA PRO A 84 13.69 -0.89 22.30
C PRO A 84 13.57 -2.23 21.56
N ASP A 85 12.81 -3.19 22.12
CA ASP A 85 12.58 -4.49 21.50
C ASP A 85 11.76 -4.40 20.21
N ILE A 86 10.81 -3.46 20.12
CA ILE A 86 10.04 -3.20 18.91
C ILE A 86 10.94 -2.56 17.83
N LEU A 87 11.75 -1.56 18.21
CA LEU A 87 12.68 -0.94 17.26
C LEU A 87 13.68 -1.95 16.68
N ALA A 88 14.29 -2.78 17.55
CA ALA A 88 15.20 -3.82 17.12
C ALA A 88 14.52 -4.83 16.19
N ALA A 89 13.25 -5.18 16.48
CA ALA A 89 12.49 -6.09 15.61
C ALA A 89 12.12 -5.47 14.26
N ILE A 90 11.80 -4.17 14.22
CA ILE A 90 11.55 -3.44 12.97
C ILE A 90 12.80 -3.47 12.10
N GLU A 91 13.96 -3.14 12.66
CA GLU A 91 15.23 -3.14 11.95
C GLU A 91 15.59 -4.55 11.45
N ALA A 92 15.53 -5.56 12.33
CA ALA A 92 15.81 -6.95 11.96
C ALA A 92 14.85 -7.46 10.88
N THR A 93 13.58 -7.04 10.92
CA THR A 93 12.60 -7.37 9.89
C THR A 93 12.94 -6.67 8.57
N GLY A 94 13.22 -5.37 8.61
CA GLY A 94 13.63 -4.62 7.43
C GLY A 94 14.84 -5.24 6.75
N LEU A 95 15.85 -5.64 7.51
CA LEU A 95 17.06 -6.29 6.98
C LEU A 95 16.75 -7.62 6.25
N ARG A 96 15.77 -8.40 6.68
CA ARG A 96 15.36 -9.63 5.96
C ARG A 96 14.85 -9.35 4.55
N TYR A 97 14.29 -8.16 4.32
CA TYR A 97 13.77 -7.72 3.03
C TYR A 97 14.72 -6.82 2.23
N ALA A 98 15.92 -6.53 2.76
CA ALA A 98 16.90 -5.64 2.11
C ALA A 98 17.34 -6.13 0.71
N GLY A 99 17.26 -7.42 0.43
CA GLY A 99 17.52 -8.01 -0.90
C GLY A 99 16.30 -8.08 -1.82
N HIS A 100 15.13 -7.61 -1.39
CA HIS A 100 13.92 -7.74 -2.20
C HIS A 100 14.02 -6.92 -3.50
N ARG A 101 13.50 -7.48 -4.60
CA ARG A 101 13.56 -6.83 -5.93
C ARG A 101 12.91 -5.44 -5.95
N GLY A 102 11.98 -5.18 -5.06
CA GLY A 102 11.28 -3.89 -4.94
C GLY A 102 12.21 -2.73 -4.65
N LEU A 103 13.26 -2.94 -3.85
CA LEU A 103 14.22 -1.90 -3.56
C LEU A 103 14.95 -1.43 -4.82
N ARG A 104 15.37 -2.40 -5.65
CA ARG A 104 16.02 -2.11 -6.93
C ARG A 104 15.05 -1.47 -7.93
N ALA A 105 13.79 -1.92 -7.94
CA ALA A 105 12.78 -1.35 -8.83
C ALA A 105 12.50 0.12 -8.51
N ALA A 106 12.55 0.50 -7.23
CA ALA A 106 12.30 1.86 -6.77
C ALA A 106 13.59 2.70 -6.60
N ASP A 107 14.76 2.15 -6.99
CA ASP A 107 16.08 2.78 -6.88
C ASP A 107 16.37 3.32 -5.46
N ILE A 108 16.05 2.53 -4.44
CA ILE A 108 16.28 2.89 -3.04
C ILE A 108 17.37 2.02 -2.42
N THR A 109 18.22 2.64 -1.60
CA THR A 109 19.28 1.94 -0.87
C THR A 109 18.72 1.12 0.28
N VAL A 110 19.53 0.24 0.87
CA VAL A 110 19.13 -0.51 2.08
C VAL A 110 18.85 0.45 3.25
N THR A 111 19.63 1.51 3.39
CA THR A 111 19.43 2.53 4.44
C THR A 111 18.10 3.25 4.25
N ASP A 112 17.80 3.67 3.01
CA ASP A 112 16.52 4.33 2.69
C ASP A 112 15.34 3.37 2.96
N TRP A 113 15.48 2.10 2.61
CA TRP A 113 14.48 1.09 2.90
C TRP A 113 14.21 0.94 4.40
N LEU A 114 15.25 0.84 5.22
CA LEU A 114 15.09 0.71 6.67
C LEU A 114 14.39 1.93 7.27
N ASN A 115 14.77 3.13 6.82
CA ASN A 115 14.15 4.37 7.25
C ASN A 115 12.70 4.48 6.76
N LEU A 116 12.41 4.11 5.49
CA LEU A 116 11.07 4.14 4.92
C LEU A 116 10.14 3.16 5.64
N TYR A 117 10.61 1.93 5.86
CA TYR A 117 9.83 0.92 6.58
C TYR A 117 9.54 1.36 8.02
N ARG A 118 10.54 1.85 8.74
CA ARG A 118 10.37 2.38 10.09
C ARG A 118 9.40 3.57 10.13
N ALA A 119 9.53 4.49 9.17
CA ALA A 119 8.63 5.64 9.05
C ALA A 119 7.18 5.20 8.80
N ASN A 120 6.97 4.17 7.96
CA ASN A 120 5.65 3.62 7.72
C ASN A 120 5.06 3.04 9.02
N ILE A 121 5.79 2.21 9.76
CA ILE A 121 5.34 1.66 11.07
C ILE A 121 5.01 2.77 12.07
N GLU A 122 5.80 3.84 12.12
CA GLU A 122 5.53 4.98 13.00
C GLU A 122 4.18 5.63 12.67
N ILE A 123 3.90 5.85 11.41
CA ILE A 123 2.65 6.52 10.97
C ILE A 123 1.44 5.60 11.11
N GLU A 124 1.61 4.29 10.87
CA GLU A 124 0.53 3.31 10.97
C GLU A 124 0.01 3.13 12.41
N SER A 125 0.89 2.98 13.37
CA SER A 125 0.50 2.59 14.72
C SER A 125 1.10 3.42 15.86
N GLY A 126 2.04 4.35 15.55
CA GLY A 126 2.86 4.96 16.60
C GLY A 126 3.66 3.93 17.41
N TYR A 127 4.03 2.81 16.78
CA TYR A 127 4.72 1.68 17.39
C TYR A 127 3.89 0.90 18.42
N ASP A 128 2.55 1.01 18.40
CA ASP A 128 1.68 0.20 19.28
C ASP A 128 1.36 -1.16 18.63
N PRO A 129 1.85 -2.27 19.19
CA PRO A 129 1.57 -3.61 18.65
C PRO A 129 0.10 -4.05 18.82
N ARG A 130 -0.69 -3.32 19.59
CA ARG A 130 -2.10 -3.61 19.84
C ARG A 130 -3.05 -2.64 19.16
N ALA A 131 -2.53 -1.73 18.32
CA ALA A 131 -3.34 -0.77 17.63
C ALA A 131 -4.41 -1.48 16.76
N ILE A 132 -5.63 -0.98 16.82
CA ILE A 132 -6.73 -1.40 15.94
C ILE A 132 -7.40 -0.13 15.44
N SER A 133 -7.45 0.04 14.12
CA SER A 133 -8.12 1.19 13.52
C SER A 133 -9.65 1.01 13.50
N PRO A 134 -10.42 2.10 13.34
CA PRO A 134 -11.87 2.00 13.14
C PRO A 134 -12.27 1.14 11.94
N ALA A 135 -11.40 1.05 10.92
CA ALA A 135 -11.61 0.22 9.74
C ALA A 135 -11.23 -1.26 9.97
N GLY A 136 -10.67 -1.61 11.12
CA GLY A 136 -10.27 -2.97 11.47
C GLY A 136 -8.85 -3.34 11.09
N ALA A 137 -8.01 -2.40 10.70
CA ALA A 137 -6.57 -2.65 10.52
C ALA A 137 -5.89 -2.94 11.86
N ILE A 138 -4.93 -3.86 11.89
CA ILE A 138 -4.40 -4.45 13.11
C ILE A 138 -2.89 -4.30 13.21
N GLY A 139 -2.41 -3.93 14.40
CA GLY A 139 -1.04 -4.06 14.86
C GLY A 139 -0.08 -3.00 14.33
N LEU A 140 1.21 -3.29 14.43
CA LEU A 140 2.29 -2.35 14.12
C LEU A 140 2.23 -1.79 12.70
N GLY A 141 1.99 -2.63 11.71
CA GLY A 141 1.88 -2.25 10.30
C GLY A 141 0.44 -2.05 9.83
N GLN A 142 -0.55 -2.01 10.73
CA GLN A 142 -1.97 -1.80 10.41
C GLN A 142 -2.43 -2.66 9.22
N LEU A 143 -2.18 -3.97 9.31
CA LEU A 143 -2.63 -4.88 8.27
C LEU A 143 -4.14 -5.12 8.38
N MET A 144 -4.84 -4.94 7.26
CA MET A 144 -6.22 -5.41 7.16
C MET A 144 -6.26 -6.93 7.23
N PRO A 145 -7.31 -7.53 7.85
CA PRO A 145 -7.42 -8.98 7.98
C PRO A 145 -7.27 -9.74 6.64
N GLU A 146 -7.81 -9.19 5.58
CA GLU A 146 -7.72 -9.78 4.24
C GLU A 146 -6.29 -9.74 3.70
N THR A 147 -5.57 -8.64 3.92
CA THR A 147 -4.17 -8.53 3.55
C THR A 147 -3.31 -9.50 4.36
N ALA A 148 -3.56 -9.61 5.66
CA ALA A 148 -2.87 -10.56 6.52
C ALA A 148 -3.11 -12.02 6.09
N ALA A 149 -4.34 -12.36 5.72
CA ALA A 149 -4.69 -13.68 5.18
C ALA A 149 -3.97 -13.97 3.84
N LEU A 150 -3.95 -12.99 2.94
CA LEU A 150 -3.21 -13.08 1.66
C LEU A 150 -1.72 -13.33 1.90
N LEU A 151 -1.17 -12.70 2.91
CA LEU A 151 0.23 -12.84 3.29
C LEU A 151 0.51 -14.07 4.17
N ALA A 152 -0.51 -14.83 4.55
CA ALA A 152 -0.43 -15.97 5.47
C ALA A 152 0.26 -15.62 6.80
N VAL A 153 -0.11 -14.47 7.41
CA VAL A 153 0.38 -14.02 8.72
C VAL A 153 -0.79 -13.83 9.69
N ASP A 154 -0.55 -14.07 10.98
CA ASP A 154 -1.48 -13.63 12.03
C ASP A 154 -1.22 -12.15 12.34
N PRO A 155 -2.17 -11.23 12.03
CA PRO A 155 -1.97 -9.81 12.27
C PRO A 155 -1.95 -9.44 13.75
N LYS A 156 -2.41 -10.31 14.67
CA LYS A 156 -2.38 -10.12 16.11
C LYS A 156 -1.03 -10.51 16.73
N ASP A 157 -0.29 -11.40 16.08
CA ASP A 157 1.11 -11.63 16.42
C ASP A 157 1.95 -10.48 15.84
N TRP A 158 2.44 -9.62 16.71
CA TRP A 158 3.14 -8.42 16.32
C TRP A 158 4.43 -8.68 15.50
N ARG A 159 5.08 -9.84 15.66
CA ARG A 159 6.24 -10.22 14.85
C ARG A 159 5.83 -10.65 13.45
N GLN A 160 4.77 -11.42 13.33
CA GLN A 160 4.18 -11.78 12.03
C GLN A 160 3.58 -10.56 11.34
N ASN A 161 3.00 -9.64 12.10
CA ASN A 161 2.51 -8.36 11.59
C ASN A 161 3.64 -7.52 10.99
N LEU A 162 4.78 -7.39 11.67
CA LEU A 162 5.98 -6.75 11.10
C LEU A 162 6.45 -7.46 9.83
N ASP A 163 6.54 -8.78 9.83
CA ASP A 163 6.97 -9.54 8.65
C ASP A 163 6.03 -9.31 7.45
N GLY A 164 4.73 -9.44 7.68
CA GLY A 164 3.72 -9.18 6.66
C GLY A 164 3.76 -7.76 6.12
N SER A 165 3.89 -6.77 7.00
CA SER A 165 3.92 -5.36 6.60
C SER A 165 5.18 -5.00 5.79
N ALA A 166 6.36 -5.51 6.17
CA ALA A 166 7.58 -5.31 5.42
C ALA A 166 7.49 -5.96 4.03
N ARG A 167 6.99 -7.20 3.97
CA ARG A 167 6.77 -7.90 2.71
C ARG A 167 5.78 -7.17 1.81
N TYR A 168 4.68 -6.68 2.37
CA TYR A 168 3.68 -5.97 1.59
C TYR A 168 4.22 -4.66 1.01
N LEU A 169 4.92 -3.86 1.83
CA LEU A 169 5.55 -2.62 1.34
C LEU A 169 6.60 -2.91 0.25
N ALA A 170 7.44 -3.93 0.45
CA ALA A 170 8.43 -4.34 -0.56
C ALA A 170 7.78 -4.84 -1.86
N MET A 171 6.61 -5.50 -1.79
CA MET A 171 5.81 -5.87 -2.97
C MET A 171 5.28 -4.63 -3.70
N MET A 172 4.80 -3.62 -2.97
CA MET A 172 4.33 -2.37 -3.58
C MET A 172 5.48 -1.61 -4.25
N LEU A 173 6.66 -1.58 -3.64
CA LEU A 173 7.87 -1.04 -4.29
C LEU A 173 8.21 -1.79 -5.58
N ALA A 174 8.07 -3.13 -5.59
CA ALA A 174 8.34 -3.93 -6.78
C ALA A 174 7.33 -3.69 -7.91
N GLU A 175 6.10 -3.39 -7.56
CA GLU A 175 5.03 -3.16 -8.53
C GLU A 175 5.08 -1.76 -9.13
N PHE A 176 5.27 -0.76 -8.31
CA PHE A 176 5.14 0.63 -8.73
C PHE A 176 6.47 1.33 -9.06
N GLY A 177 7.59 0.79 -8.61
CA GLY A 177 8.92 1.37 -8.88
C GLY A 177 9.15 2.77 -8.30
N ASP A 178 8.30 3.21 -7.38
CA ASP A 178 8.36 4.53 -6.76
C ASP A 178 7.88 4.43 -5.30
N ALA A 179 8.64 5.02 -4.37
CA ALA A 179 8.34 4.94 -2.94
C ALA A 179 7.01 5.63 -2.57
N ARG A 180 6.66 6.73 -3.23
CA ARG A 180 5.41 7.48 -2.97
C ARG A 180 4.20 6.69 -3.44
N LEU A 181 4.30 6.06 -4.61
CA LEU A 181 3.25 5.18 -5.13
C LEU A 181 3.12 3.91 -4.30
N ALA A 182 4.23 3.36 -3.82
CA ALA A 182 4.22 2.20 -2.92
C ALA A 182 3.53 2.50 -1.58
N LEU A 183 3.80 3.67 -0.98
CA LEU A 183 3.11 4.11 0.22
C LEU A 183 1.62 4.36 -0.02
N ALA A 184 1.28 4.96 -1.16
CA ALA A 184 -0.12 5.16 -1.55
C ALA A 184 -0.85 3.81 -1.73
N ALA A 185 -0.18 2.83 -2.36
CA ALA A 185 -0.71 1.50 -2.56
C ALA A 185 -0.81 0.70 -1.25
N TYR A 186 0.12 0.91 -0.33
CA TYR A 186 0.06 0.33 1.01
C TYR A 186 -1.20 0.77 1.76
N ASN A 187 -1.52 2.06 1.70
CA ASN A 187 -2.67 2.65 2.40
C ASN A 187 -4.00 2.45 1.65
N ALA A 188 -4.07 2.79 0.36
CA ALA A 188 -5.31 2.78 -0.42
C ALA A 188 -5.55 1.48 -1.21
N GLY A 189 -4.59 0.55 -1.17
CA GLY A 189 -4.57 -0.63 -2.02
C GLY A 189 -4.01 -0.38 -3.43
N PRO A 190 -3.35 -1.40 -4.03
CA PRO A 190 -2.70 -1.26 -5.33
C PRO A 190 -3.68 -0.97 -6.47
N ASP A 191 -4.91 -1.48 -6.39
CA ASP A 191 -5.94 -1.23 -7.40
C ASP A 191 -6.32 0.26 -7.50
N ALA A 192 -6.35 0.97 -6.37
CA ALA A 192 -6.62 2.39 -6.38
C ALA A 192 -5.51 3.16 -7.12
N VAL A 193 -4.24 2.83 -6.85
CA VAL A 193 -3.10 3.46 -7.52
C VAL A 193 -3.10 3.15 -9.02
N ARG A 194 -3.40 1.90 -9.42
CA ARG A 194 -3.52 1.51 -10.84
C ARG A 194 -4.63 2.27 -11.54
N ARG A 195 -5.83 2.33 -10.96
CA ARG A 195 -6.98 3.03 -11.56
C ARG A 195 -6.72 4.51 -11.77
N HIS A 196 -6.01 5.15 -10.85
CA HIS A 196 -5.72 6.59 -10.94
C HIS A 196 -4.41 6.89 -11.69
N GLY A 197 -3.63 5.89 -12.04
CA GLY A 197 -2.31 6.09 -12.67
C GLY A 197 -1.33 6.90 -11.80
N GLY A 198 -1.53 6.90 -10.47
CA GLY A 198 -0.78 7.73 -9.53
C GLY A 198 -1.37 7.67 -8.12
N ILE A 199 -0.98 8.61 -7.25
CA ILE A 199 -1.54 8.73 -5.90
C ILE A 199 -3.02 9.08 -6.01
N PRO A 200 -3.93 8.24 -5.49
CA PRO A 200 -5.37 8.51 -5.55
C PRO A 200 -5.73 9.85 -4.90
N PRO A 201 -6.79 10.54 -5.37
CA PRO A 201 -7.21 11.82 -4.81
C PRO A 201 -7.94 11.68 -3.46
N TYR A 202 -7.57 10.67 -2.67
CA TYR A 202 -8.12 10.44 -1.34
C TYR A 202 -7.33 11.27 -0.32
N PRO A 203 -7.99 12.15 0.47
CA PRO A 203 -7.31 12.99 1.45
C PRO A 203 -6.47 12.18 2.45
N GLU A 204 -7.01 11.04 2.92
CA GLU A 204 -6.32 10.15 3.84
C GLU A 204 -5.01 9.62 3.24
N THR A 205 -5.06 9.08 2.02
CA THR A 205 -3.87 8.51 1.35
C THR A 205 -2.81 9.56 1.07
N ARG A 206 -3.21 10.75 0.62
CA ARG A 206 -2.29 11.87 0.39
C ARG A 206 -1.60 12.29 1.70
N THR A 207 -2.37 12.41 2.76
CA THR A 207 -1.87 12.74 4.10
C THR A 207 -0.94 11.63 4.62
N HIS A 208 -1.31 10.37 4.44
CA HIS A 208 -0.46 9.22 4.83
C HIS A 208 0.90 9.30 4.14
N VAL A 209 0.93 9.43 2.81
CA VAL A 209 2.19 9.55 2.04
C VAL A 209 3.03 10.72 2.54
N GLN A 210 2.43 11.90 2.73
CA GLN A 210 3.16 13.08 3.22
C GLN A 210 3.74 12.86 4.62
N ARG A 211 2.97 12.28 5.53
CA ARG A 211 3.42 12.02 6.91
C ARG A 211 4.55 11.01 6.95
N VAL A 212 4.45 9.91 6.19
CA VAL A 212 5.52 8.90 6.15
C VAL A 212 6.79 9.50 5.59
N LEU A 213 6.73 10.28 4.50
CA LEU A 213 7.90 10.96 3.94
C LEU A 213 8.48 12.01 4.88
N GLY A 214 7.66 12.72 5.66
CA GLY A 214 8.12 13.62 6.69
C GLY A 214 8.93 12.92 7.78
N VAL A 215 8.45 11.75 8.24
CA VAL A 215 9.21 10.92 9.21
C VAL A 215 10.47 10.36 8.57
N PHE A 216 10.40 9.88 7.34
CA PHE A 216 11.55 9.38 6.58
C PHE A 216 12.66 10.45 6.50
N ASN A 217 12.36 11.67 6.08
CA ASN A 217 13.31 12.78 6.01
C ASN A 217 13.92 13.10 7.37
N ARG A 218 13.14 13.08 8.44
CA ARG A 218 13.62 13.27 9.81
C ARG A 218 14.62 12.17 10.22
N LEU A 219 14.36 10.91 9.86
CA LEU A 219 15.25 9.79 10.16
C LEU A 219 16.56 9.86 9.36
N GLU A 220 16.54 10.47 8.17
CA GLU A 220 17.74 10.73 7.38
C GLU A 220 18.54 11.97 7.83
N GLY A 221 18.06 12.69 8.86
CA GLY A 221 18.69 13.94 9.28
C GLY A 221 18.49 15.10 8.31
N LYS A 222 17.59 14.97 7.35
CA LYS A 222 17.18 16.04 6.44
C LYS A 222 16.08 16.85 7.12
N THR A 223 16.46 17.91 7.85
CA THR A 223 15.50 18.85 8.42
C THR A 223 14.88 19.68 7.30
N SER A 224 13.55 19.79 7.27
CA SER A 224 12.80 20.66 6.34
C SER A 224 12.95 22.11 6.73
#